data_ce55ce9aac5d0b655b29bf8a74b8591d
#
_entry.id   ce55ce9aac5d0b655b29bf8a74b8591d
#
_cell.length_a   1.000
_cell.length_b   1.000
_cell.length_c   1.000
_cell.angle_alpha   90.00
_cell.angle_beta   90.00
_cell.angle_gamma   90.00
#
_symmetry.space_group_name_H-M   'P 1'
#
loop_
_entity.id
_entity.type
_entity.pdbx_description
1 polymer ?
#
loop_
_entity_poly.entity_id
_entity_poly.type
_entity_poly.pdbx_seq_one_letter_code
_entity_poly.pdbx_strand_id
1 'polypeptide(L)'
;EAGERREWLTSFTAVEVSAPLDIKFVPVPDTEAPKIVYDTKGSYTTKFRAEVKDKVLRISERADARRPDRTSVTVYYNSLERIAIADAVATFDSTLVATVLDLTVGGLAQVTARMDVKDLKMELSGKSSATLTGAVRYLSLFVSTGKVEAAGLETMAAEVNVTSSGAASLWVTDRFQGKTSTGGKITYKGVPPIVRGGSKFMGGDITRVE
;
A
#
# COMPACT_ATOMS: atom_id res chain seq x y z
N GLU A 1 -24.38 -7.43 -17.85
CA GLU A 1 -25.28 -6.50 -17.19
C GLU A 1 -24.52 -5.62 -16.21
N ALA A 2 -24.65 -4.28 -16.33
CA ALA A 2 -24.04 -3.34 -15.40
C ALA A 2 -24.84 -3.30 -14.10
N GLY A 3 -24.18 -3.09 -12.97
CA GLY A 3 -24.82 -2.94 -11.67
C GLY A 3 -23.96 -3.42 -10.54
N GLU A 4 -24.29 -2.96 -9.35
CA GLU A 4 -23.58 -3.36 -8.14
C GLU A 4 -24.00 -4.75 -7.70
N ARG A 5 -23.01 -5.50 -7.24
CA ARG A 5 -23.20 -6.78 -6.57
C ARG A 5 -22.65 -6.71 -5.17
N ARG A 6 -23.31 -7.38 -4.23
CA ARG A 6 -22.96 -7.40 -2.82
C ARG A 6 -22.84 -8.82 -2.34
N GLU A 7 -21.77 -9.10 -1.61
CA GLU A 7 -21.54 -10.40 -1.03
C GLU A 7 -21.00 -10.26 0.39
N TRP A 8 -21.56 -11.03 1.31
CA TRP A 8 -20.98 -11.16 2.63
C TRP A 8 -19.74 -12.02 2.54
N LEU A 9 -18.74 -11.70 3.37
CA LEU A 9 -17.48 -12.41 3.41
C LEU A 9 -17.30 -13.09 4.77
N THR A 10 -16.58 -14.20 4.79
CA THR A 10 -16.08 -14.75 6.05
C THR A 10 -14.92 -13.88 6.54
N SER A 11 -14.58 -14.00 7.83
CA SER A 11 -13.56 -13.17 8.46
C SER A 11 -12.20 -13.31 7.78
N PHE A 12 -11.51 -12.18 7.58
CA PHE A 12 -10.16 -12.15 7.01
C PHE A 12 -9.34 -11.06 7.70
N THR A 13 -8.02 -11.25 7.70
CA THR A 13 -7.05 -10.28 8.22
C THR A 13 -6.00 -9.92 7.18
N ALA A 14 -6.07 -10.53 6.00
CA ALA A 14 -5.19 -10.24 4.89
C ALA A 14 -5.98 -10.06 3.60
N VAL A 15 -5.49 -9.20 2.72
CA VAL A 15 -6.08 -8.94 1.40
C VAL A 15 -4.98 -9.02 0.35
N GLU A 16 -5.25 -9.73 -0.73
CA GLU A 16 -4.42 -9.77 -1.92
C GLU A 16 -5.26 -9.34 -3.13
N VAL A 17 -4.85 -8.23 -3.76
CA VAL A 17 -5.51 -7.71 -4.96
C VAL A 17 -4.53 -7.78 -6.11
N SER A 18 -4.92 -8.46 -7.19
CA SER A 18 -4.10 -8.57 -8.39
C SER A 18 -5.00 -8.36 -9.61
N ALA A 19 -5.25 -7.10 -9.92
CA ALA A 19 -6.12 -6.74 -11.04
C ALA A 19 -6.08 -5.23 -11.29
N PRO A 20 -6.29 -4.79 -12.54
CA PRO A 20 -6.35 -3.37 -12.89
C PRO A 20 -7.75 -2.79 -12.57
N LEU A 21 -8.06 -2.64 -11.30
CA LEU A 21 -9.34 -2.16 -10.82
C LEU A 21 -9.17 -1.01 -9.80
N ASP A 22 -10.28 -0.35 -9.48
CA ASP A 22 -10.32 0.67 -8.44
C ASP A 22 -10.93 0.04 -7.18
N ILE A 23 -10.21 0.09 -6.08
CA ILE A 23 -10.64 -0.51 -4.83
C ILE A 23 -10.59 0.49 -3.69
N LYS A 24 -11.65 0.52 -2.90
CA LYS A 24 -11.75 1.31 -1.68
C LYS A 24 -11.95 0.40 -0.49
N PHE A 25 -11.20 0.65 0.59
CA PHE A 25 -11.31 -0.08 1.84
C PHE A 25 -12.01 0.77 2.88
N VAL A 26 -13.03 0.20 3.52
CA VAL A 26 -13.84 0.88 4.53
C VAL A 26 -13.85 0.04 5.81
N PRO A 27 -13.37 0.59 6.94
CA PRO A 27 -13.44 -0.15 8.19
C PRO A 27 -14.86 -0.23 8.73
N VAL A 28 -15.19 -1.39 9.31
CA VAL A 28 -16.44 -1.60 10.03
C VAL A 28 -16.13 -2.20 11.40
N PRO A 29 -17.00 -1.98 12.40
CA PRO A 29 -16.78 -2.57 13.72
C PRO A 29 -16.72 -4.09 13.70
N ASP A 30 -16.04 -4.70 14.67
CA ASP A 30 -15.94 -6.16 14.79
C ASP A 30 -17.30 -6.84 15.00
N THR A 31 -18.33 -6.07 15.37
CA THR A 31 -19.71 -6.55 15.48
C THR A 31 -20.40 -6.70 14.14
N GLU A 32 -19.83 -6.17 13.07
CA GLU A 32 -20.38 -6.29 11.71
C GLU A 32 -19.56 -7.28 10.90
N ALA A 33 -20.25 -8.09 10.10
CA ALA A 33 -19.59 -8.99 9.18
C ALA A 33 -18.93 -8.19 8.04
N PRO A 34 -17.76 -8.60 7.58
CA PRO A 34 -17.15 -7.98 6.41
C PRO A 34 -17.96 -8.30 5.15
N LYS A 35 -17.85 -7.43 4.15
CA LYS A 35 -18.52 -7.61 2.88
C LYS A 35 -17.75 -6.97 1.74
N ILE A 36 -18.08 -7.36 0.53
CA ILE A 36 -17.57 -6.75 -0.69
C ILE A 36 -18.73 -6.25 -1.53
N VAL A 37 -18.56 -5.07 -2.11
CA VAL A 37 -19.47 -4.48 -3.08
C VAL A 37 -18.66 -4.21 -4.33
N TYR A 38 -19.11 -4.68 -5.48
CA TYR A 38 -18.37 -4.48 -6.72
C TYR A 38 -19.28 -4.26 -7.91
N ASP A 39 -18.73 -3.59 -8.93
CA ASP A 39 -19.40 -3.33 -10.18
C ASP A 39 -18.39 -3.53 -11.32
N THR A 40 -18.57 -4.54 -12.13
CA THR A 40 -17.70 -4.85 -13.27
C THR A 40 -17.97 -3.97 -14.49
N LYS A 41 -18.94 -3.05 -14.42
CA LYS A 41 -19.27 -2.06 -15.46
C LYS A 41 -19.71 -2.68 -16.78
N GLY A 42 -20.30 -3.87 -16.75
CA GLY A 42 -21.12 -4.37 -17.84
C GLY A 42 -20.45 -5.35 -18.81
N SER A 43 -20.49 -5.05 -20.07
CA SER A 43 -20.53 -6.00 -21.18
C SER A 43 -19.29 -6.84 -21.47
N TYR A 44 -18.15 -6.58 -20.91
CA TYR A 44 -16.98 -7.43 -21.12
C TYR A 44 -16.82 -8.40 -19.96
N THR A 45 -16.77 -9.70 -20.30
CA THR A 45 -16.55 -10.74 -19.30
C THR A 45 -15.13 -10.66 -18.76
N THR A 46 -15.01 -10.37 -17.49
CA THR A 46 -13.73 -10.09 -16.87
C THR A 46 -13.24 -11.19 -15.95
N LYS A 47 -14.03 -12.21 -15.69
CA LYS A 47 -13.72 -13.25 -14.71
C LYS A 47 -13.29 -12.65 -13.36
N PHE A 48 -14.07 -11.70 -12.88
CA PHE A 48 -13.85 -11.13 -11.56
C PHE A 48 -14.08 -12.23 -10.49
N ARG A 49 -13.12 -12.34 -9.57
CA ARG A 49 -13.20 -13.27 -8.46
C ARG A 49 -12.81 -12.58 -7.18
N ALA A 50 -13.60 -12.83 -6.13
CA ALA A 50 -13.31 -12.37 -4.78
C ALA A 50 -13.74 -13.48 -3.82
N GLU A 51 -12.77 -14.07 -3.12
CA GLU A 51 -13.07 -15.16 -2.19
C GLU A 51 -12.11 -15.12 -1.00
N VAL A 52 -12.61 -15.56 0.16
CA VAL A 52 -11.82 -15.68 1.37
C VAL A 52 -11.46 -17.14 1.59
N LYS A 53 -10.16 -17.39 1.76
CA LYS A 53 -9.62 -18.70 2.13
C LYS A 53 -8.47 -18.48 3.10
N ASP A 54 -8.46 -19.26 4.19
CA ASP A 54 -7.40 -19.16 5.21
C ASP A 54 -7.20 -17.73 5.74
N LYS A 55 -8.31 -17.02 5.95
CA LYS A 55 -8.36 -15.61 6.39
C LYS A 55 -7.70 -14.62 5.43
N VAL A 56 -7.58 -14.98 4.18
CA VAL A 56 -7.08 -14.10 3.12
C VAL A 56 -8.17 -13.86 2.11
N LEU A 57 -8.53 -12.59 1.90
CA LEU A 57 -9.41 -12.17 0.81
C LEU A 57 -8.56 -12.00 -0.45
N ARG A 58 -8.82 -12.80 -1.47
CA ARG A 58 -8.15 -12.71 -2.75
C ARG A 58 -9.09 -12.16 -3.81
N ILE A 59 -8.66 -11.08 -4.43
CA ILE A 59 -9.41 -10.41 -5.49
C ILE A 59 -8.56 -10.43 -6.75
N SER A 60 -9.12 -10.98 -7.83
CA SER A 60 -8.46 -11.04 -9.12
C SER A 60 -9.46 -10.78 -10.23
N GLU A 61 -8.94 -10.30 -11.35
CA GLU A 61 -9.73 -10.06 -12.55
C GLU A 61 -8.81 -10.11 -13.76
N ARG A 62 -9.29 -10.69 -14.83
CA ARG A 62 -8.52 -10.74 -16.07
C ARG A 62 -8.46 -9.35 -16.70
N ALA A 63 -7.27 -8.87 -17.00
CA ALA A 63 -7.08 -7.61 -17.71
C ALA A 63 -7.60 -7.73 -19.15
N ASP A 64 -8.33 -6.71 -19.60
CA ASP A 64 -8.79 -6.61 -20.98
C ASP A 64 -8.67 -5.14 -21.41
N ALA A 65 -7.72 -4.87 -22.31
CA ALA A 65 -7.43 -3.53 -22.79
C ALA A 65 -8.59 -2.90 -23.59
N ARG A 66 -9.57 -3.70 -24.00
CA ARG A 66 -10.74 -3.21 -24.74
C ARG A 66 -11.80 -2.62 -23.82
N ARG A 67 -11.70 -2.84 -22.54
CA ARG A 67 -12.69 -2.32 -21.58
C ARG A 67 -12.59 -0.80 -21.48
N PRO A 68 -13.72 -0.08 -21.68
CA PRO A 68 -13.72 1.38 -21.49
C PRO A 68 -13.65 1.78 -20.01
N ASP A 69 -14.17 0.94 -19.10
CA ASP A 69 -14.24 1.23 -17.68
C ASP A 69 -13.55 0.17 -16.84
N ARG A 70 -13.06 0.59 -15.67
CA ARG A 70 -12.45 -0.32 -14.68
C ARG A 70 -13.54 -0.83 -13.73
N THR A 71 -13.35 -2.03 -13.23
CA THR A 71 -14.19 -2.55 -12.14
C THR A 71 -13.98 -1.69 -10.90
N SER A 72 -15.08 -1.35 -10.23
CA SER A 72 -15.05 -0.66 -8.94
C SER A 72 -15.36 -1.65 -7.83
N VAL A 73 -14.54 -1.61 -6.77
CA VAL A 73 -14.68 -2.51 -5.63
C VAL A 73 -14.64 -1.71 -4.33
N THR A 74 -15.52 -2.04 -3.40
CA THR A 74 -15.44 -1.55 -2.02
C THR A 74 -15.39 -2.75 -1.09
N VAL A 75 -14.36 -2.81 -0.26
CA VAL A 75 -14.17 -3.87 0.74
C VAL A 75 -14.42 -3.29 2.12
N TYR A 76 -15.39 -3.83 2.82
CA TYR A 76 -15.68 -3.51 4.21
C TYR A 76 -14.97 -4.53 5.09
N TYR A 77 -14.05 -4.08 5.91
CA TYR A 77 -13.16 -4.95 6.69
C TYR A 77 -13.19 -4.62 8.18
N ASN A 78 -12.89 -5.60 9.02
CA ASN A 78 -12.79 -5.42 10.46
C ASN A 78 -11.36 -5.01 10.87
N SER A 79 -10.37 -5.80 10.50
CA SER A 79 -8.96 -5.50 10.77
C SER A 79 -8.07 -6.08 9.68
N LEU A 80 -6.92 -5.45 9.44
CA LEU A 80 -5.97 -5.91 8.44
C LEU A 80 -4.57 -5.95 9.03
N GLU A 81 -3.87 -7.06 8.79
CA GLU A 81 -2.48 -7.28 9.18
C GLU A 81 -1.54 -7.39 7.98
N ARG A 82 -2.10 -7.75 6.81
CA ARG A 82 -1.32 -7.89 5.59
C ARG A 82 -2.16 -7.45 4.38
N ILE A 83 -1.57 -6.61 3.56
CA ILE A 83 -2.20 -6.08 2.35
C ILE A 83 -1.18 -6.20 1.20
N ALA A 84 -1.56 -6.85 0.13
CA ALA A 84 -0.77 -6.94 -1.10
C ALA A 84 -1.61 -6.42 -2.27
N ILE A 85 -1.12 -5.38 -2.94
CA ILE A 85 -1.83 -4.73 -4.04
C ILE A 85 -0.93 -4.69 -5.27
N ALA A 86 -1.40 -5.32 -6.34
CA ALA A 86 -0.75 -5.26 -7.65
C ALA A 86 -1.74 -4.74 -8.70
N ASP A 87 -1.31 -3.75 -9.47
CA ASP A 87 -2.03 -3.19 -10.63
C ASP A 87 -3.32 -2.42 -10.32
N ALA A 88 -3.78 -2.41 -9.10
CA ALA A 88 -5.00 -1.69 -8.69
C ALA A 88 -4.70 -0.27 -8.21
N VAL A 89 -5.71 0.59 -8.30
CA VAL A 89 -5.72 1.88 -7.60
C VAL A 89 -6.51 1.70 -6.32
N ALA A 90 -5.83 1.79 -5.19
CA ALA A 90 -6.40 1.51 -3.88
C ALA A 90 -6.43 2.75 -2.99
N THR A 91 -7.57 2.98 -2.34
CA THR A 91 -7.75 4.06 -1.38
C THR A 91 -8.38 3.53 -0.11
N PHE A 92 -8.09 4.18 1.02
CA PHE A 92 -8.68 3.85 2.32
C PHE A 92 -9.58 5.00 2.75
N ASP A 93 -10.85 4.71 3.04
CA ASP A 93 -11.88 5.71 3.33
C ASP A 93 -11.70 6.38 4.69
N SER A 94 -11.00 5.77 5.60
CA SER A 94 -10.66 6.37 6.88
C SER A 94 -9.28 5.87 7.33
N THR A 95 -8.82 6.33 8.50
CA THR A 95 -7.50 5.93 9.00
C THR A 95 -7.41 4.42 9.18
N LEU A 96 -6.40 3.81 8.54
CA LEU A 96 -6.08 2.41 8.72
C LEU A 96 -5.30 2.25 10.02
N VAL A 97 -5.90 1.58 10.98
CA VAL A 97 -5.32 1.37 12.31
C VAL A 97 -4.86 -0.08 12.44
N ALA A 98 -3.61 -0.28 12.82
CA ALA A 98 -3.08 -1.62 13.04
C ALA A 98 -1.89 -1.56 14.00
N THR A 99 -1.68 -2.65 14.74
CA THR A 99 -0.47 -2.80 15.54
C THR A 99 0.70 -3.22 14.66
N VAL A 100 0.48 -4.20 13.81
CA VAL A 100 1.48 -4.69 12.84
C VAL A 100 0.81 -4.75 11.48
N LEU A 101 1.45 -4.19 10.47
CA LEU A 101 0.97 -4.22 9.10
C LEU A 101 2.10 -4.53 8.14
N ASP A 102 1.88 -5.53 7.28
CA ASP A 102 2.70 -5.81 6.11
C ASP A 102 2.00 -5.28 4.87
N LEU A 103 2.64 -4.36 4.15
CA LEU A 103 2.09 -3.77 2.93
C LEU A 103 3.04 -4.01 1.75
N THR A 104 2.55 -4.71 0.74
CA THR A 104 3.29 -4.97 -0.50
C THR A 104 2.56 -4.32 -1.66
N VAL A 105 3.28 -3.51 -2.44
CA VAL A 105 2.72 -2.77 -3.58
C VAL A 105 3.57 -3.05 -4.80
N GLY A 106 2.92 -3.47 -5.90
CA GLY A 106 3.66 -3.84 -7.10
C GLY A 106 2.92 -3.55 -8.40
N GLY A 107 3.56 -3.89 -9.52
CA GLY A 107 3.00 -3.66 -10.84
C GLY A 107 2.78 -2.19 -11.12
N LEU A 108 1.58 -1.84 -11.56
CA LEU A 108 1.16 -0.46 -11.81
C LEU A 108 0.30 0.11 -10.67
N ALA A 109 0.33 -0.49 -9.50
CA ALA A 109 -0.53 -0.11 -8.39
C ALA A 109 -0.25 1.30 -7.88
N GLN A 110 -1.33 1.95 -7.42
CA GLN A 110 -1.27 3.24 -6.74
C GLN A 110 -2.05 3.09 -5.44
N VAL A 111 -1.40 3.36 -4.32
CA VAL A 111 -2.02 3.23 -2.99
C VAL A 111 -2.00 4.58 -2.30
N THR A 112 -3.16 4.99 -1.78
CA THR A 112 -3.28 6.20 -0.95
C THR A 112 -3.93 5.80 0.36
N ALA A 113 -3.26 6.07 1.47
CA ALA A 113 -3.74 5.70 2.79
C ALA A 113 -3.32 6.70 3.85
N ARG A 114 -4.23 6.96 4.78
CA ARG A 114 -3.91 7.56 6.07
C ARG A 114 -3.83 6.42 7.08
N MET A 115 -2.76 6.36 7.86
CA MET A 115 -2.55 5.25 8.77
C MET A 115 -2.14 5.70 10.17
N ASP A 116 -2.48 4.84 11.11
CA ASP A 116 -1.99 4.89 12.49
C ASP A 116 -1.55 3.47 12.82
N VAL A 117 -0.26 3.21 12.62
CA VAL A 117 0.30 1.85 12.69
C VAL A 117 1.52 1.88 13.61
N LYS A 118 1.65 0.88 14.45
CA LYS A 118 2.83 0.77 15.30
C LYS A 118 4.03 0.25 14.51
N ASP A 119 3.92 -0.92 13.92
CA ASP A 119 4.99 -1.55 13.13
C ASP A 119 4.53 -1.73 11.69
N LEU A 120 5.11 -0.95 10.77
CA LEU A 120 4.82 -1.05 9.35
C LEU A 120 6.03 -1.61 8.61
N LYS A 121 5.84 -2.76 7.97
CA LYS A 121 6.78 -3.30 7.00
C LYS A 121 6.21 -3.09 5.62
N MET A 122 6.98 -2.45 4.74
CA MET A 122 6.50 -2.09 3.41
C MET A 122 7.53 -2.46 2.34
N GLU A 123 7.04 -3.10 1.29
CA GLU A 123 7.82 -3.38 0.09
C GLU A 123 7.09 -2.81 -1.13
N LEU A 124 7.84 -2.13 -1.99
CA LEU A 124 7.26 -1.49 -3.16
C LEU A 124 8.16 -1.72 -4.37
N SER A 125 7.56 -2.17 -5.47
CA SER A 125 8.30 -2.52 -6.69
C SER A 125 7.52 -2.17 -7.95
N GLY A 126 8.15 -2.34 -9.11
CA GLY A 126 7.53 -2.05 -10.40
C GLY A 126 7.37 -0.56 -10.63
N LYS A 127 6.34 -0.20 -11.36
CA LYS A 127 5.97 1.21 -11.60
C LYS A 127 4.89 1.67 -10.63
N SER A 128 4.96 1.18 -9.41
CA SER A 128 3.96 1.45 -8.40
C SER A 128 4.29 2.70 -7.59
N SER A 129 3.28 3.22 -6.91
CA SER A 129 3.43 4.36 -6.02
C SER A 129 2.55 4.21 -4.79
N ALA A 130 2.99 4.84 -3.70
CA ALA A 130 2.20 4.91 -2.48
C ALA A 130 2.30 6.32 -1.89
N THR A 131 1.17 6.87 -1.49
CA THR A 131 1.08 8.15 -0.77
C THR A 131 0.50 7.87 0.60
N LEU A 132 1.30 8.10 1.63
CA LEU A 132 0.96 7.77 3.01
C LEU A 132 0.98 9.01 3.88
N THR A 133 -0.03 9.12 4.75
CA THR A 133 -0.12 10.17 5.77
C THR A 133 -0.47 9.55 7.12
N GLY A 134 -0.36 10.33 8.18
CA GLY A 134 -0.68 9.88 9.52
C GLY A 134 0.53 9.66 10.40
N ALA A 135 0.60 8.55 11.11
CA ALA A 135 1.68 8.26 12.04
C ALA A 135 2.04 6.78 12.06
N VAL A 136 3.34 6.52 12.14
CA VAL A 136 3.90 5.17 12.28
C VAL A 136 5.02 5.24 13.32
N ARG A 137 5.08 4.26 14.22
CA ARG A 137 6.17 4.22 15.19
C ARG A 137 7.44 3.65 14.57
N TYR A 138 7.38 2.47 13.97
CA TYR A 138 8.51 1.79 13.36
C TYR A 138 8.21 1.46 11.90
N LEU A 139 9.03 1.97 11.01
CA LEU A 139 8.91 1.73 9.57
C LEU A 139 10.12 0.93 9.08
N SER A 140 9.86 -0.19 8.42
CA SER A 140 10.84 -0.92 7.62
C SER A 140 10.38 -0.83 6.16
N LEU A 141 11.15 -0.13 5.32
CA LEU A 141 10.77 0.16 3.94
C LEU A 141 11.82 -0.32 2.97
N PHE A 142 11.40 -1.12 2.00
CA PHE A 142 12.21 -1.51 0.85
C PHE A 142 11.53 -1.03 -0.43
N VAL A 143 12.22 -0.25 -1.25
CA VAL A 143 11.72 0.25 -2.53
C VAL A 143 12.65 -0.17 -3.65
N SER A 144 12.10 -0.82 -4.67
CA SER A 144 12.80 -1.14 -5.91
C SER A 144 11.99 -0.58 -7.08
N THR A 145 12.51 0.40 -7.79
CA THR A 145 11.90 1.06 -8.96
C THR A 145 10.66 1.90 -8.69
N GLY A 146 9.96 1.71 -7.60
CA GLY A 146 8.73 2.44 -7.28
C GLY A 146 8.96 3.75 -6.54
N LYS A 147 7.86 4.40 -6.14
CA LYS A 147 7.90 5.70 -5.49
C LYS A 147 7.00 5.75 -4.26
N VAL A 148 7.57 6.15 -3.12
CA VAL A 148 6.84 6.33 -1.86
C VAL A 148 6.86 7.80 -1.47
N GLU A 149 5.67 8.39 -1.33
CA GLU A 149 5.45 9.73 -0.81
C GLU A 149 4.93 9.63 0.61
N ALA A 150 5.81 9.76 1.58
CA ALA A 150 5.47 9.64 3.00
C ALA A 150 5.95 10.84 3.82
N ALA A 151 6.08 12.02 3.18
CA ALA A 151 6.43 13.25 3.89
C ALA A 151 5.32 13.70 4.86
N GLY A 152 4.10 13.22 4.69
CA GLY A 152 2.98 13.46 5.59
C GLY A 152 2.78 12.36 6.64
N LEU A 153 3.65 11.36 6.67
CA LEU A 153 3.59 10.25 7.62
C LEU A 153 4.66 10.46 8.70
N GLU A 154 4.23 10.88 9.88
CA GLU A 154 5.15 11.09 11.01
C GLU A 154 5.66 9.75 11.50
N THR A 155 6.96 9.51 11.33
CA THR A 155 7.60 8.24 11.63
C THR A 155 8.65 8.44 12.72
N MET A 156 8.55 7.69 13.81
CA MET A 156 9.55 7.78 14.88
C MET A 156 10.87 7.19 14.45
N ALA A 157 10.88 5.93 14.03
CA ALA A 157 12.07 5.25 13.59
C ALA A 157 11.86 4.62 12.22
N ALA A 158 12.78 4.87 11.30
CA ALA A 158 12.71 4.35 9.94
C ALA A 158 14.02 3.66 9.55
N GLU A 159 13.88 2.46 9.01
CA GLU A 159 14.94 1.73 8.32
C GLU A 159 14.53 1.59 6.87
N VAL A 160 15.30 2.21 5.96
CA VAL A 160 14.88 2.40 4.57
C VAL A 160 15.99 1.97 3.62
N ASN A 161 15.62 1.15 2.65
CA ASN A 161 16.49 0.72 1.58
C ASN A 161 15.81 0.99 0.23
N VAL A 162 16.43 1.81 -0.60
CA VAL A 162 15.89 2.19 -1.92
C VAL A 162 16.91 1.88 -3.00
N THR A 163 16.49 1.13 -4.00
CA THR A 163 17.36 0.68 -5.09
C THR A 163 16.72 0.90 -6.46
N SER A 164 17.48 0.71 -7.51
CA SER A 164 17.00 0.62 -8.92
C SER A 164 16.20 1.85 -9.36
N SER A 165 16.72 3.03 -9.05
CA SER A 165 16.09 4.32 -9.37
C SER A 165 14.75 4.55 -8.68
N GLY A 166 14.42 3.77 -7.67
CA GLY A 166 13.28 4.03 -6.80
C GLY A 166 13.48 5.30 -5.97
N ALA A 167 12.41 5.78 -5.36
CA ALA A 167 12.44 7.00 -4.55
C ALA A 167 11.53 6.90 -3.34
N ALA A 168 11.97 7.48 -2.23
CA ALA A 168 11.16 7.61 -1.02
C ALA A 168 11.34 8.98 -0.40
N SER A 169 10.22 9.63 -0.05
CA SER A 169 10.19 10.88 0.70
C SER A 169 9.57 10.59 2.07
N LEU A 170 10.25 10.98 3.14
CA LEU A 170 9.91 10.55 4.51
C LEU A 170 9.89 11.74 5.48
N TRP A 171 9.28 11.52 6.62
CA TRP A 171 9.36 12.40 7.80
C TRP A 171 9.76 11.52 8.99
N VAL A 172 10.94 11.75 9.55
CA VAL A 172 11.50 10.94 10.64
C VAL A 172 11.86 11.81 11.82
N THR A 173 11.41 11.44 13.02
CA THR A 173 11.58 12.25 14.23
C THR A 173 12.71 11.78 15.13
N ASP A 174 12.92 10.48 15.29
CA ASP A 174 13.83 9.96 16.33
C ASP A 174 15.05 9.22 15.77
N ARG A 175 14.85 8.32 14.84
CA ARG A 175 15.94 7.48 14.32
C ARG A 175 15.75 7.20 12.83
N PHE A 176 16.79 7.50 12.06
CA PHE A 176 16.82 7.22 10.63
C PHE A 176 18.02 6.34 10.28
N GLN A 177 17.76 5.28 9.54
CA GLN A 177 18.80 4.44 8.94
C GLN A 177 18.47 4.23 7.47
N GLY A 178 19.34 4.73 6.58
CA GLY A 178 19.09 4.70 5.15
C GLY A 178 20.20 4.04 4.37
N LYS A 179 19.80 3.34 3.30
CA LYS A 179 20.70 2.79 2.29
C LYS A 179 20.11 3.02 0.92
N THR A 180 20.97 3.38 -0.04
CA THR A 180 20.56 3.48 -1.44
C THR A 180 21.57 2.72 -2.31
N SER A 181 21.09 2.21 -3.43
CA SER A 181 21.94 1.60 -4.45
C SER A 181 21.32 1.79 -5.82
N THR A 182 22.13 1.71 -6.85
CA THR A 182 21.68 1.71 -8.25
C THR A 182 20.70 2.86 -8.56
N GLY A 183 21.08 4.09 -8.20
CA GLY A 183 20.29 5.29 -8.47
C GLY A 183 19.12 5.53 -7.52
N GLY A 184 18.97 4.74 -6.46
CA GLY A 184 17.90 4.95 -5.49
C GLY A 184 18.03 6.29 -4.78
N LYS A 185 16.89 6.91 -4.42
CA LYS A 185 16.85 8.23 -3.76
C LYS A 185 16.00 8.19 -2.51
N ILE A 186 16.56 8.73 -1.43
CA ILE A 186 15.82 8.96 -0.18
C ILE A 186 15.91 10.43 0.17
N THR A 187 14.77 11.07 0.38
CA THR A 187 14.71 12.39 1.02
C THR A 187 13.95 12.26 2.31
N TYR A 188 14.41 12.96 3.36
CA TYR A 188 13.67 12.94 4.62
C TYR A 188 13.69 14.32 5.26
N LYS A 189 12.59 14.68 5.92
CA LYS A 189 12.48 15.85 6.77
C LYS A 189 12.47 15.42 8.25
N GLY A 190 12.69 16.37 9.13
CA GLY A 190 12.81 16.13 10.57
C GLY A 190 14.26 16.23 11.02
N VAL A 191 14.46 16.16 12.33
CA VAL A 191 15.80 16.26 12.96
C VAL A 191 15.99 15.07 13.90
N PRO A 192 16.06 13.83 13.35
CA PRO A 192 16.28 12.67 14.21
C PRO A 192 17.67 12.75 14.87
N PRO A 193 17.75 12.60 16.20
CA PRO A 193 19.05 12.63 16.89
C PRO A 193 19.95 11.47 16.53
N ILE A 194 19.38 10.38 16.02
CA ILE A 194 20.16 9.20 15.60
C ILE A 194 20.01 9.02 14.09
N VAL A 195 21.12 9.15 13.36
CA VAL A 195 21.17 8.92 11.92
C VAL A 195 22.28 7.91 11.65
N ARG A 196 21.95 6.80 11.02
CA ARG A 196 22.89 5.73 10.68
C ARG A 196 22.76 5.30 9.24
N GLY A 197 23.76 4.61 8.73
CA GLY A 197 23.80 4.16 7.35
C GLY A 197 24.41 5.20 6.44
N GLY A 198 23.75 5.53 5.35
CA GLY A 198 24.29 6.43 4.34
C GLY A 198 25.06 5.72 3.26
N SER A 199 24.93 4.40 3.18
CA SER A 199 25.53 3.62 2.09
C SER A 199 24.87 4.02 0.77
N LYS A 200 25.68 4.44 -0.19
CA LYS A 200 25.25 4.91 -1.52
C LYS A 200 26.04 4.15 -2.57
N PHE A 201 25.57 2.99 -2.95
CA PHE A 201 26.24 2.17 -3.94
C PHE A 201 25.68 2.41 -5.34
N MET A 202 26.56 2.63 -6.32
CA MET A 202 26.18 2.86 -7.72
C MET A 202 25.18 4.01 -7.94
N GLY A 203 25.51 5.18 -7.42
CA GLY A 203 24.82 6.43 -7.75
C GLY A 203 23.58 6.77 -6.94
N GLY A 204 23.39 6.16 -5.79
CA GLY A 204 22.28 6.51 -4.90
C GLY A 204 22.45 7.87 -4.22
N ASP A 205 21.36 8.41 -3.68
CA ASP A 205 21.37 9.68 -2.94
C ASP A 205 20.46 9.64 -1.71
N ILE A 206 20.96 10.24 -0.60
CA ILE A 206 20.21 10.40 0.64
C ILE A 206 20.36 11.85 1.05
N THR A 207 19.25 12.59 1.11
CA THR A 207 19.25 14.02 1.38
C THR A 207 18.23 14.36 2.46
N ARG A 208 18.67 15.11 3.47
CA ARG A 208 17.76 15.72 4.44
C ARG A 208 17.22 17.02 3.85
N VAL A 209 15.89 17.20 3.92
CA VAL A 209 15.20 18.42 3.46
C VAL A 209 14.51 19.10 4.64
N GLU A 210 14.18 20.39 4.50
CA GLU A 210 13.48 21.15 5.53
C GLU A 210 11.96 21.12 5.33
#